data_5209f538d43e84e2fe1a318c1d5b4222
#
_entry.id   5209f538d43e84e2fe1a318c1d5b4222
#
_cell.length_a   1.000
_cell.length_b   1.000
_cell.length_c   1.000
_cell.angle_alpha   90.00
_cell.angle_beta   90.00
_cell.angle_gamma   90.00
#
_symmetry.space_group_name_H-M   'P 1'
#
loop_
_entity.id
_entity.type
_entity.pdbx_description
1 polymer ?
#
loop_
_entity_poly.entity_id
_entity_poly.type
_entity_poly.pdbx_seq_one_letter_code
_entity_poly.pdbx_strand_id
1 'polypeptide(L)'
;MMQYDVKSVHNTVSGVAVPFRTRLKGVIISPTSSTTFNTAFCNNVAQTGTYARVSPSTTLTVTIANHGLVNNQRVVLSFTSGTGVSDIYTVTVLTADTFTVTTVASTSTSGNVTMYADILSEFDCSTATSFYTLIPGEGVLARNGIYMFSPSATVTTSIFYG
;
A
#
# COMPACT_ATOMS: atom_id res chain seq x y z
N MET A 1 4.79 -18.22 -27.32
CA MET A 1 4.85 -16.83 -27.84
C MET A 1 5.66 -16.02 -26.82
N MET A 2 6.84 -15.54 -27.19
CA MET A 2 7.63 -14.66 -26.32
C MET A 2 6.90 -13.33 -26.18
N GLN A 3 6.64 -12.90 -24.95
CA GLN A 3 5.97 -11.63 -24.67
C GLN A 3 7.02 -10.51 -24.79
N TYR A 4 7.03 -9.82 -25.91
CA TYR A 4 8.02 -8.78 -26.24
C TYR A 4 7.80 -7.43 -25.56
N ASP A 5 6.73 -7.30 -24.77
CA ASP A 5 6.25 -6.03 -24.20
C ASP A 5 6.33 -5.93 -22.69
N VAL A 6 7.02 -6.88 -22.04
CA VAL A 6 7.26 -6.78 -20.58
C VAL A 6 8.36 -5.75 -20.33
N LYS A 7 8.00 -4.73 -19.58
CA LYS A 7 8.89 -3.66 -19.10
C LYS A 7 9.17 -3.84 -17.62
N SER A 8 10.18 -3.16 -17.11
CA SER A 8 10.48 -3.14 -15.68
C SER A 8 10.73 -1.72 -15.19
N VAL A 9 10.41 -1.50 -13.92
CA VAL A 9 10.76 -0.29 -13.19
C VAL A 9 11.33 -0.68 -11.83
N HIS A 10 12.34 0.05 -11.38
CA HIS A 10 13.01 -0.17 -10.10
C HIS A 10 12.61 0.95 -9.12
N ASN A 11 12.17 0.57 -7.93
CA ASN A 11 11.75 1.50 -6.88
C ASN A 11 12.47 1.18 -5.57
N THR A 12 12.89 2.21 -4.87
CA THR A 12 13.55 2.14 -3.55
C THR A 12 12.75 2.79 -2.44
N VAL A 13 11.65 3.47 -2.79
CA VAL A 13 10.74 4.16 -1.86
C VAL A 13 9.31 4.01 -2.34
N SER A 14 8.34 4.20 -1.44
CA SER A 14 6.92 4.25 -1.79
C SER A 14 6.64 5.36 -2.81
N GLY A 15 5.84 5.06 -3.82
CA GLY A 15 5.49 6.03 -4.85
C GLY A 15 4.83 5.41 -6.07
N VAL A 16 4.48 6.26 -7.03
CA VAL A 16 3.93 5.82 -8.31
C VAL A 16 5.04 5.17 -9.13
N ALA A 17 4.94 3.86 -9.31
CA ALA A 17 5.88 3.08 -10.09
C ALA A 17 5.55 3.12 -11.59
N VAL A 18 4.27 3.01 -11.93
CA VAL A 18 3.78 3.07 -13.32
C VAL A 18 2.55 3.99 -13.35
N PRO A 19 2.58 5.13 -14.05
CA PRO A 19 1.52 6.13 -13.98
C PRO A 19 0.35 5.93 -14.98
N PHE A 20 0.32 4.84 -15.70
CA PHE A 20 -0.67 4.57 -16.75
C PHE A 20 -1.24 3.15 -16.62
N ARG A 21 -2.39 2.92 -17.24
CA ARG A 21 -3.04 1.60 -17.28
C ARG A 21 -2.08 0.54 -17.79
N THR A 22 -1.91 -0.52 -17.01
CA THR A 22 -0.99 -1.61 -17.30
C THR A 22 -1.41 -2.90 -16.59
N ARG A 23 -0.62 -3.96 -16.72
CA ARG A 23 -0.78 -5.18 -15.93
C ARG A 23 0.47 -5.45 -15.11
N LEU A 24 0.30 -5.76 -13.85
CA LEU A 24 1.37 -6.27 -13.00
C LEU A 24 1.67 -7.71 -13.40
N LYS A 25 2.87 -7.98 -13.89
CA LYS A 25 3.32 -9.29 -14.41
C LYS A 25 4.18 -10.06 -13.42
N GLY A 26 4.89 -9.36 -12.57
CA GLY A 26 5.74 -9.95 -11.55
C GLY A 26 6.50 -8.90 -10.76
N VAL A 27 7.12 -9.34 -9.69
CA VAL A 27 7.93 -8.50 -8.82
C VAL A 27 9.17 -9.24 -8.35
N ILE A 28 10.25 -8.49 -8.18
CA ILE A 28 11.40 -8.90 -7.36
C ILE A 28 11.40 -7.97 -6.16
N ILE A 29 11.45 -8.53 -4.97
CA ILE A 29 11.55 -7.78 -3.71
C ILE A 29 12.88 -8.16 -3.07
N SER A 30 13.71 -7.15 -2.84
CA SER A 30 15.05 -7.31 -2.26
C SER A 30 15.15 -6.46 -1.00
N PRO A 31 14.94 -7.05 0.18
CA PRO A 31 15.15 -6.37 1.45
C PRO A 31 16.64 -6.08 1.64
N THR A 32 16.96 -4.91 2.19
CA THR A 32 18.33 -4.50 2.55
C THR A 32 18.58 -4.62 4.04
N SER A 33 17.56 -5.01 4.82
CA SER A 33 17.69 -5.29 6.26
C SER A 33 16.88 -6.52 6.67
N SER A 34 17.19 -7.09 7.83
CA SER A 34 16.54 -8.29 8.38
C SER A 34 15.24 -8.03 9.12
N THR A 35 14.64 -6.85 9.01
CA THR A 35 13.38 -6.53 9.65
C THR A 35 12.21 -7.04 8.82
N THR A 36 11.17 -7.52 9.50
CA THR A 36 9.89 -7.85 8.86
C THR A 36 9.22 -6.60 8.32
N PHE A 37 8.68 -6.66 7.12
CA PHE A 37 7.91 -5.57 6.52
C PHE A 37 6.89 -6.12 5.54
N ASN A 38 5.85 -5.33 5.29
CA ASN A 38 4.86 -5.61 4.28
C ASN A 38 5.09 -4.67 3.09
N THR A 39 4.93 -5.18 1.89
CA THR A 39 4.97 -4.37 0.65
C THR A 39 3.70 -4.61 -0.12
N ALA A 40 3.08 -3.54 -0.60
CA ALA A 40 1.87 -3.63 -1.42
C ALA A 40 2.05 -2.92 -2.76
N PHE A 41 1.43 -3.49 -3.77
CA PHE A 41 1.24 -2.89 -5.08
C PHE A 41 -0.24 -2.59 -5.25
N CYS A 42 -0.58 -1.33 -5.41
CA CYS A 42 -1.96 -0.86 -5.49
C CYS A 42 -2.26 -0.29 -6.87
N ASN A 43 -3.52 -0.35 -7.27
CA ASN A 43 -4.00 0.50 -8.35
C ASN A 43 -3.79 1.97 -7.94
N ASN A 44 -3.19 2.77 -8.82
CA ASN A 44 -2.81 4.16 -8.52
C ASN A 44 -4.04 5.09 -8.50
N VAL A 45 -4.92 4.86 -7.53
CA VAL A 45 -6.08 5.72 -7.22
C VAL A 45 -5.98 6.16 -5.77
N ALA A 46 -5.51 7.39 -5.58
CA ALA A 46 -5.35 7.99 -4.27
C ALA A 46 -6.64 8.69 -3.83
N GLN A 47 -7.06 8.43 -2.59
CA GLN A 47 -8.10 9.20 -1.90
C GLN A 47 -7.46 9.89 -0.70
N THR A 48 -7.75 11.18 -0.51
CA THR A 48 -7.16 11.99 0.55
C THR A 48 -8.18 12.36 1.61
N GLY A 49 -7.71 12.52 2.84
CA GLY A 49 -8.55 12.92 3.96
C GLY A 49 -7.72 13.25 5.20
N THR A 50 -8.37 13.16 6.33
CA THR A 50 -7.77 13.44 7.63
C THR A 50 -7.88 12.24 8.56
N TYR A 51 -7.09 12.25 9.62
CA TYR A 51 -7.16 11.24 10.66
C TYR A 51 -6.98 11.86 12.05
N ALA A 52 -7.52 11.19 13.06
CA ALA A 52 -7.33 11.57 14.45
C ALA A 52 -7.33 10.34 15.37
N ARG A 53 -6.58 10.44 16.46
CA ARG A 53 -6.57 9.50 17.57
C ARG A 53 -6.40 10.25 18.87
N VAL A 54 -7.15 9.86 19.89
CA VAL A 54 -7.08 10.45 21.25
C VAL A 54 -6.50 9.39 22.20
N SER A 55 -5.47 9.80 22.97
CA SER A 55 -4.86 8.96 24.00
C SER A 55 -5.90 8.58 25.09
N PRO A 56 -5.85 7.34 25.63
CA PRO A 56 -4.89 6.26 25.39
C PRO A 56 -5.35 5.23 24.32
N SER A 57 -6.28 5.60 23.44
CA SER A 57 -6.82 4.68 22.43
C SER A 57 -5.76 4.26 21.40
N THR A 58 -5.79 2.99 21.00
CA THR A 58 -5.07 2.48 19.83
C THR A 58 -5.90 2.60 18.55
N THR A 59 -7.18 2.96 18.66
CA THR A 59 -8.06 3.15 17.52
C THR A 59 -7.83 4.52 16.89
N LEU A 60 -7.51 4.53 15.61
CA LEU A 60 -7.33 5.72 14.79
C LEU A 60 -8.54 5.87 13.88
N THR A 61 -9.22 7.00 13.94
CA THR A 61 -10.34 7.33 13.06
C THR A 61 -9.84 8.07 11.84
N VAL A 62 -10.24 7.61 10.66
CA VAL A 62 -9.93 8.21 9.37
C VAL A 62 -11.21 8.76 8.76
N THR A 63 -11.14 9.96 8.19
CA THR A 63 -12.23 10.63 7.48
C THR A 63 -11.83 10.88 6.04
N ILE A 64 -12.48 10.19 5.11
CA ILE A 64 -12.31 10.32 3.66
C ILE A 64 -13.71 10.26 3.05
N ALA A 65 -14.13 11.32 2.39
CA ALA A 65 -15.48 11.40 1.81
C ALA A 65 -15.72 10.30 0.77
N ASN A 66 -16.86 9.60 0.91
CA ASN A 66 -17.30 8.55 0.00
C ASN A 66 -16.21 7.50 -0.30
N HIS A 67 -15.54 7.01 0.74
CA HIS A 67 -14.38 6.11 0.59
C HIS A 67 -14.71 4.75 -0.07
N GLY A 68 -15.96 4.31 -0.07
CA GLY A 68 -16.42 3.08 -0.74
C GLY A 68 -15.89 1.77 -0.15
N LEU A 69 -15.32 1.79 1.06
CA LEU A 69 -14.77 0.60 1.71
C LEU A 69 -15.85 -0.29 2.31
N VAL A 70 -15.49 -1.56 2.48
CA VAL A 70 -16.27 -2.54 3.25
C VAL A 70 -15.48 -3.00 4.49
N ASN A 71 -16.19 -3.52 5.50
CA ASN A 71 -15.54 -4.04 6.71
C ASN A 71 -14.54 -5.14 6.36
N ASN A 72 -13.42 -5.16 7.09
CA ASN A 72 -12.30 -6.08 6.92
C ASN A 72 -11.53 -5.93 5.60
N GLN A 73 -11.80 -4.90 4.80
CA GLN A 73 -10.97 -4.59 3.64
C GLN A 73 -9.58 -4.13 4.09
N ARG A 74 -8.55 -4.55 3.36
CA ARG A 74 -7.19 -4.05 3.57
C ARG A 74 -6.95 -2.84 2.68
N VAL A 75 -6.28 -1.83 3.23
CA VAL A 75 -5.94 -0.59 2.54
C VAL A 75 -4.54 -0.14 2.91
N VAL A 76 -3.87 0.54 2.02
CA VAL A 76 -2.64 1.28 2.33
C VAL A 76 -3.03 2.67 2.84
N LEU A 77 -2.53 3.05 4.01
CA LEU A 77 -2.62 4.42 4.54
C LEU A 77 -1.23 5.03 4.58
N SER A 78 -1.05 6.12 3.86
CA SER A 78 0.16 6.95 3.87
C SER A 78 -0.14 8.24 4.60
N PHE A 79 0.39 8.40 5.82
CA PHE A 79 0.19 9.59 6.64
C PHE A 79 1.17 10.67 6.20
N THR A 80 0.66 11.81 5.76
CA THR A 80 1.44 12.91 5.20
C THR A 80 1.74 14.03 6.19
N SER A 81 1.08 14.01 7.36
CA SER A 81 1.36 14.90 8.49
C SER A 81 0.96 14.25 9.81
N GLY A 82 1.38 14.82 10.94
CA GLY A 82 1.18 14.24 12.26
C GLY A 82 2.15 13.09 12.55
N THR A 83 1.79 12.21 13.48
CA THR A 83 2.62 11.07 13.92
C THR A 83 1.98 9.71 13.61
N GLY A 84 1.09 9.64 12.64
CA GLY A 84 0.56 8.38 12.11
C GLY A 84 1.66 7.55 11.45
N VAL A 85 1.60 6.24 11.63
CA VAL A 85 2.56 5.32 11.00
C VAL A 85 1.93 4.81 9.71
N SER A 86 2.58 5.08 8.59
CA SER A 86 2.12 4.57 7.28
C SER A 86 2.30 3.05 7.21
N ASP A 87 1.21 2.35 6.88
CA ASP A 87 1.19 0.89 6.84
C ASP A 87 -0.03 0.39 6.05
N ILE A 88 -0.16 -0.94 5.94
CA ILE A 88 -1.33 -1.64 5.42
C ILE A 88 -2.24 -1.99 6.58
N TYR A 89 -3.46 -1.47 6.56
CA TYR A 89 -4.42 -1.61 7.65
C TYR A 89 -5.67 -2.37 7.23
N THR A 90 -6.23 -3.11 8.17
CA THR A 90 -7.59 -3.66 8.05
C THR A 90 -8.58 -2.64 8.62
N VAL A 91 -9.62 -2.32 7.86
CA VAL A 91 -10.58 -1.27 8.22
C VAL A 91 -11.83 -1.82 8.90
N THR A 92 -12.38 -1.00 9.80
CA THR A 92 -13.74 -1.14 10.31
C THR A 92 -14.53 0.10 9.90
N VAL A 93 -15.51 -0.07 9.01
CA VAL A 93 -16.31 1.03 8.45
C VAL A 93 -17.32 1.49 9.48
N LEU A 94 -17.41 2.80 9.70
CA LEU A 94 -18.39 3.44 10.58
C LEU A 94 -19.52 4.09 9.78
N THR A 95 -19.16 4.88 8.76
CA THR A 95 -20.11 5.57 7.87
C THR A 95 -19.57 5.55 6.44
N ALA A 96 -20.25 6.17 5.49
CA ALA A 96 -19.76 6.32 4.10
C ALA A 96 -18.46 7.15 4.02
N ASP A 97 -18.19 7.98 5.04
CA ASP A 97 -17.08 8.93 5.06
C ASP A 97 -16.04 8.63 6.15
N THR A 98 -16.33 7.70 7.08
CA THR A 98 -15.45 7.43 8.21
C THR A 98 -15.25 5.94 8.44
N PHE A 99 -14.03 5.58 8.79
CA PHE A 99 -13.65 4.23 9.21
C PHE A 99 -12.57 4.30 10.29
N THR A 100 -12.35 3.19 10.96
CA THR A 100 -11.27 3.06 11.95
C THR A 100 -10.27 2.00 11.58
N VAL A 101 -9.05 2.17 12.06
CA VAL A 101 -7.97 1.18 12.03
C VAL A 101 -7.34 1.06 13.40
N THR A 102 -6.79 -0.11 13.73
CA THR A 102 -6.04 -0.31 14.98
C THR A 102 -4.57 -0.10 14.72
N THR A 103 -3.94 0.68 15.58
CA THR A 103 -2.50 0.99 15.55
C THR A 103 -1.82 0.46 16.81
N VAL A 104 -0.49 0.31 16.76
CA VAL A 104 0.29 -0.07 17.97
C VAL A 104 0.50 1.10 18.93
N ALA A 105 0.49 2.33 18.42
CA ALA A 105 0.66 3.54 19.23
C ALA A 105 -0.68 3.97 19.85
N SER A 106 -0.63 4.61 21.00
CA SER A 106 -1.80 5.10 21.75
C SER A 106 -1.75 6.60 22.09
N THR A 107 -0.72 7.32 21.61
CA THR A 107 -0.60 8.77 21.82
C THR A 107 -1.56 9.55 20.94
N SER A 108 -2.05 10.70 21.43
CA SER A 108 -2.88 11.59 20.61
C SER A 108 -2.12 12.06 19.37
N THR A 109 -2.80 12.04 18.24
CA THR A 109 -2.28 12.53 16.95
C THR A 109 -3.41 12.89 16.02
N SER A 110 -3.14 13.80 15.10
CA SER A 110 -4.03 14.12 13.98
C SER A 110 -3.20 14.62 12.80
N GLY A 111 -3.78 14.56 11.61
CA GLY A 111 -3.11 15.04 10.39
C GLY A 111 -3.83 14.62 9.12
N ASN A 112 -3.09 14.67 8.03
CA ASN A 112 -3.57 14.29 6.71
C ASN A 112 -3.13 12.87 6.34
N VAL A 113 -3.95 12.21 5.55
CA VAL A 113 -3.71 10.84 5.09
C VAL A 113 -4.09 10.70 3.62
N THR A 114 -3.33 9.87 2.91
CA THR A 114 -3.65 9.38 1.57
C THR A 114 -3.90 7.88 1.66
N MET A 115 -4.98 7.43 1.07
CA MET A 115 -5.39 6.02 1.04
C MET A 115 -5.30 5.45 -0.37
N TYR A 116 -4.85 4.20 -0.48
CA TYR A 116 -4.96 3.37 -1.68
C TYR A 116 -5.72 2.10 -1.30
N ALA A 117 -6.94 1.97 -1.79
CA ALA A 117 -7.87 0.92 -1.36
C ALA A 117 -7.85 -0.34 -2.24
N ASP A 118 -7.40 -0.22 -3.49
CA ASP A 118 -7.37 -1.31 -4.46
C ASP A 118 -5.96 -1.94 -4.49
N ILE A 119 -5.73 -2.91 -3.59
CA ILE A 119 -4.47 -3.66 -3.50
C ILE A 119 -4.47 -4.76 -4.57
N LEU A 120 -3.53 -4.69 -5.50
CA LEU A 120 -3.32 -5.65 -6.57
C LEU A 120 -2.56 -6.89 -6.09
N SER A 121 -1.60 -6.67 -5.20
CA SER A 121 -0.79 -7.71 -4.58
C SER A 121 -0.14 -7.18 -3.30
N GLU A 122 -0.03 -8.05 -2.30
CA GLU A 122 0.61 -7.75 -1.01
C GLU A 122 1.58 -8.87 -0.67
N PHE A 123 2.72 -8.52 -0.06
CA PHE A 123 3.76 -9.45 0.33
C PHE A 123 4.22 -9.17 1.76
N ASP A 124 4.18 -10.20 2.59
CA ASP A 124 4.78 -10.21 3.92
C ASP A 124 6.21 -10.76 3.82
N CYS A 125 7.17 -9.92 4.13
CA CYS A 125 8.58 -10.28 4.07
C CYS A 125 9.13 -10.43 5.49
N SER A 126 9.52 -11.64 5.86
CA SER A 126 9.98 -11.97 7.21
C SER A 126 11.49 -12.13 7.33
N THR A 127 12.22 -12.08 6.23
CA THR A 127 13.68 -12.30 6.19
C THR A 127 14.35 -11.39 5.19
N ALA A 128 15.66 -11.18 5.34
CA ALA A 128 16.49 -10.41 4.39
C ALA A 128 16.74 -11.13 3.05
N THR A 129 15.94 -12.13 2.71
CA THR A 129 16.12 -12.88 1.47
C THR A 129 15.32 -12.25 0.35
N SER A 130 15.99 -11.94 -0.76
CA SER A 130 15.32 -11.51 -1.98
C SER A 130 14.45 -12.63 -2.52
N PHE A 131 13.26 -12.30 -2.95
CA PHE A 131 12.39 -13.25 -3.62
C PHE A 131 11.80 -12.66 -4.90
N TYR A 132 11.39 -13.56 -5.75
CA TYR A 132 10.83 -13.26 -7.05
C TYR A 132 9.49 -13.97 -7.20
N THR A 133 8.50 -13.24 -7.65
CA THR A 133 7.17 -13.79 -7.95
C THR A 133 6.73 -13.38 -9.34
N LEU A 134 6.37 -14.38 -10.15
CA LEU A 134 5.65 -14.20 -11.41
C LEU A 134 4.15 -14.32 -11.17
N ILE A 135 3.39 -13.41 -11.77
CA ILE A 135 1.94 -13.48 -11.80
C ILE A 135 1.53 -14.20 -13.09
N PRO A 136 0.87 -15.38 -13.00
CA PRO A 136 0.55 -16.18 -14.16
C PRO A 136 -0.39 -15.51 -15.15
N GLY A 137 -0.36 -15.95 -16.40
CA GLY A 137 -1.25 -15.53 -17.46
C GLY A 137 -1.08 -14.07 -17.85
N GLU A 138 -2.20 -13.36 -17.94
CA GLU A 138 -2.22 -11.94 -18.33
C GLU A 138 -1.74 -10.97 -17.23
N GLY A 139 -1.49 -11.47 -16.02
CA GLY A 139 -1.17 -10.63 -14.86
C GLY A 139 -2.39 -9.92 -14.26
N VAL A 140 -2.18 -9.12 -13.22
CA VAL A 140 -3.23 -8.35 -12.54
C VAL A 140 -3.38 -6.98 -13.18
N LEU A 141 -4.61 -6.61 -13.57
CA LEU A 141 -4.90 -5.34 -14.23
C LEU A 141 -4.83 -4.16 -13.25
N ALA A 142 -3.90 -3.27 -13.48
CA ALA A 142 -3.80 -1.95 -12.85
C ALA A 142 -4.43 -0.89 -13.77
N ARG A 143 -5.66 -0.50 -13.50
CA ARG A 143 -6.45 0.38 -14.39
C ARG A 143 -5.90 1.80 -14.48
N ASN A 144 -5.32 2.29 -13.40
CA ASN A 144 -4.82 3.66 -13.25
C ASN A 144 -3.28 3.70 -13.06
N GLY A 145 -2.62 2.58 -13.30
CA GLY A 145 -1.20 2.42 -13.02
C GLY A 145 -0.93 1.72 -11.69
N ILE A 146 0.34 1.64 -11.33
CA ILE A 146 0.79 0.93 -10.14
C ILE A 146 1.42 1.91 -9.16
N TYR A 147 0.87 1.97 -7.95
CA TYR A 147 1.50 2.59 -6.79
C TYR A 147 2.16 1.50 -5.95
N MET A 148 3.43 1.66 -5.63
CA MET A 148 4.18 0.78 -4.74
C MET A 148 4.24 1.39 -3.36
N PHE A 149 3.87 0.61 -2.36
CA PHE A 149 4.00 0.95 -0.96
C PHE A 149 5.01 0.03 -0.28
N SER A 150 5.93 0.64 0.45
CA SER A 150 6.80 -0.05 1.40
C SER A 150 6.96 0.84 2.64
N PRO A 151 6.63 0.37 3.84
CA PRO A 151 6.74 1.16 5.06
C PRO A 151 8.20 1.45 5.46
N SER A 152 9.13 0.73 4.87
CA SER A 152 10.56 0.86 5.16
C SER A 152 11.36 1.24 3.92
N ALA A 153 12.28 2.20 4.05
CA ALA A 153 13.26 2.53 3.02
C ALA A 153 14.32 1.43 2.79
N THR A 154 14.20 0.30 3.49
CA THR A 154 15.13 -0.84 3.42
C THR A 154 14.72 -1.90 2.40
N VAL A 155 13.85 -1.55 1.47
CA VAL A 155 13.36 -2.46 0.44
C VAL A 155 13.57 -1.86 -0.93
N THR A 156 14.16 -2.65 -1.81
CA THR A 156 14.19 -2.35 -3.24
C THR A 156 13.25 -3.30 -3.98
N THR A 157 12.51 -2.79 -4.94
CA THR A 157 11.59 -3.58 -5.75
C THR A 157 11.87 -3.38 -7.24
N SER A 158 11.81 -4.46 -8.01
CA SER A 158 11.69 -4.38 -9.46
C SER A 158 10.33 -4.92 -9.88
N ILE A 159 9.56 -4.09 -10.54
CA ILE A 159 8.18 -4.37 -10.95
C ILE A 159 8.18 -4.65 -12.44
N PHE A 160 7.68 -5.82 -12.84
CA PHE A 160 7.50 -6.19 -14.24
C PHE A 160 6.05 -5.93 -14.66
N TYR A 161 5.88 -5.21 -15.77
CA TYR A 161 4.57 -4.79 -16.25
C TYR A 161 4.49 -4.81 -17.79
N GLY A 162 3.25 -4.82 -18.33
CA GLY A 162 3.00 -4.83 -19.77
C GLY A 162 1.53 -4.76 -20.13
#